data_7a54ee510bede1a72eb51b2d4c3ff791
#
_entry.id   7a54ee510bede1a72eb51b2d4c3ff791
#
_cell.length_a   1.000
_cell.length_b   1.000
_cell.length_c   1.000
_cell.angle_alpha   90.00
_cell.angle_beta   90.00
_cell.angle_gamma   90.00
#
_symmetry.space_group_name_H-M   'P 1'
#
loop_
_entity.id
_entity.type
_entity.pdbx_description
1 polymer ?
#
loop_
_entity_poly.entity_id
_entity_poly.type
_entity_poly.pdbx_seq_one_letter_code
_entity_poly.pdbx_strand_id
1 'polypeptide(L)'
;MTSLPRPRVLVADDHAEVAKAVCRLLALDCDIVGHVEDGSAAVEAAQRLQPDVIVIDLNLPHVNGLEACRQIAEAYPAIKVIVFTATNDPDVRDRALALGASAFVSKTSPDADLLSTVKRLWASP
;
A
#
# COMPACT_ATOMS: atom_id res chain seq x y z
N MET A 1 -5.55 -25.07 17.18
CA MET A 1 -6.14 -24.75 15.88
C MET A 1 -5.24 -23.77 15.15
N THR A 2 -4.86 -24.08 13.93
CA THR A 2 -3.98 -23.21 13.15
C THR A 2 -4.81 -22.19 12.38
N SER A 3 -4.42 -20.93 12.48
CA SER A 3 -5.02 -19.87 11.65
C SER A 3 -4.55 -20.04 10.21
N LEU A 4 -5.42 -19.75 9.26
CA LEU A 4 -5.01 -19.67 7.86
C LEU A 4 -4.05 -18.49 7.70
N PRO A 5 -3.04 -18.61 6.80
CA PRO A 5 -2.17 -17.48 6.50
C PRO A 5 -2.97 -16.28 5.99
N ARG A 6 -2.59 -15.11 6.43
CA ARG A 6 -3.23 -13.84 6.03
C ARG A 6 -2.15 -12.87 5.59
N PRO A 7 -2.41 -12.05 4.56
CA PRO A 7 -1.43 -11.02 4.20
C PRO A 7 -1.26 -10.02 5.33
N ARG A 8 -0.01 -9.67 5.60
CA ARG A 8 0.34 -8.63 6.57
C ARG A 8 0.45 -7.32 5.80
N VAL A 9 -0.36 -6.34 6.18
CA VAL A 9 -0.51 -5.11 5.41
C VAL A 9 -0.16 -3.89 6.25
N LEU A 10 0.69 -3.03 5.69
CA LEU A 10 0.99 -1.71 6.23
C LEU A 10 0.19 -0.68 5.43
N VAL A 11 -0.48 0.25 6.11
CA VAL A 11 -1.25 1.31 5.47
C VAL A 11 -0.55 2.64 5.70
N ALA A 12 -0.27 3.38 4.64
CA ALA A 12 0.34 4.70 4.69
C ALA A 12 -0.60 5.73 4.06
N ASP A 13 -1.26 6.53 4.89
CA ASP A 13 -2.24 7.54 4.46
C ASP A 13 -2.40 8.55 5.59
N ASP A 14 -2.27 9.85 5.26
CA ASP A 14 -2.38 10.91 6.27
C ASP A 14 -3.83 11.36 6.51
N HIS A 15 -4.79 10.85 5.77
CA HIS A 15 -6.20 11.13 5.97
C HIS A 15 -6.79 10.09 6.94
N ALA A 16 -6.97 10.48 8.20
CA ALA A 16 -7.35 9.56 9.27
C ALA A 16 -8.62 8.76 8.96
N GLU A 17 -9.65 9.41 8.41
CA GLU A 17 -10.90 8.72 8.10
C GLU A 17 -10.75 7.70 6.97
N VAL A 18 -9.97 8.06 5.94
CA VAL A 18 -9.68 7.15 4.83
C VAL A 18 -8.87 5.95 5.34
N ALA A 19 -7.85 6.20 6.14
CA ALA A 19 -7.02 5.16 6.72
C ALA A 19 -7.83 4.18 7.55
N LYS A 20 -8.76 4.69 8.38
CA LYS A 20 -9.64 3.84 9.18
C LYS A 20 -10.53 2.97 8.29
N ALA A 21 -11.10 3.55 7.23
CA ALA A 21 -11.95 2.82 6.31
C ALA A 21 -11.17 1.71 5.59
N VAL A 22 -9.97 2.02 5.15
CA VAL A 22 -9.09 1.04 4.49
C VAL A 22 -8.74 -0.10 5.45
N CYS A 23 -8.35 0.26 6.68
CA CYS A 23 -7.99 -0.75 7.68
C CYS A 23 -9.18 -1.67 8.00
N ARG A 24 -10.38 -1.12 8.14
CA ARG A 24 -11.58 -1.95 8.39
C ARG A 24 -11.86 -2.89 7.22
N LEU A 25 -11.76 -2.38 6.01
CA LEU A 25 -11.99 -3.20 4.82
C LEU A 25 -10.99 -4.35 4.74
N LEU A 26 -9.72 -4.04 4.90
CA LEU A 26 -8.67 -5.04 4.77
C LEU A 26 -8.63 -6.01 5.94
N ALA A 27 -9.02 -5.58 7.14
CA ALA A 27 -9.00 -6.43 8.33
C ALA A 27 -9.92 -7.63 8.24
N LEU A 28 -10.86 -7.64 7.27
CA LEU A 28 -11.71 -8.80 7.02
C LEU A 28 -10.88 -10.03 6.65
N ASP A 29 -9.81 -9.84 5.88
CA ASP A 29 -9.00 -10.94 5.37
C ASP A 29 -7.49 -10.75 5.56
N CYS A 30 -7.07 -9.63 6.15
CA CYS A 30 -5.66 -9.27 6.29
C CYS A 30 -5.33 -8.92 7.73
N ASP A 31 -4.05 -9.03 8.08
CA ASP A 31 -3.53 -8.53 9.34
C ASP A 31 -2.94 -7.15 9.11
N ILE A 32 -3.54 -6.13 9.68
CA ILE A 32 -3.02 -4.77 9.59
C ILE A 32 -1.90 -4.64 10.61
N VAL A 33 -0.66 -4.56 10.13
CA VAL A 33 0.51 -4.53 11.01
C VAL A 33 0.93 -3.14 11.41
N GLY A 34 0.39 -2.12 10.76
CA GLY A 34 0.66 -0.74 11.14
C GLY A 34 -0.06 0.25 10.26
N HIS A 35 -0.16 1.48 10.75
CA HIS A 35 -0.64 2.62 10.01
C HIS A 35 0.32 3.78 10.24
N VAL A 36 0.78 4.41 9.17
CA VAL A 36 1.67 5.55 9.23
C VAL A 36 1.11 6.69 8.40
N GLU A 37 1.56 7.91 8.65
CA GLU A 37 0.96 9.11 8.09
C GLU A 37 1.89 9.92 7.19
N ASP A 38 3.14 9.48 7.03
CA ASP A 38 4.07 10.16 6.12
C ASP A 38 5.00 9.16 5.43
N GLY A 39 5.67 9.64 4.37
CA GLY A 39 6.52 8.78 3.55
C GLY A 39 7.75 8.26 4.28
N SER A 40 8.36 9.07 5.14
CA SER A 40 9.52 8.64 5.92
C SER A 40 9.14 7.52 6.89
N ALA A 41 8.00 7.68 7.56
CA ALA A 41 7.49 6.65 8.46
C ALA A 41 7.14 5.37 7.70
N ALA A 42 6.66 5.49 6.45
CA ALA A 42 6.35 4.33 5.62
C ALA A 42 7.62 3.52 5.30
N VAL A 43 8.70 4.19 4.91
CA VAL A 43 9.96 3.53 4.61
C VAL A 43 10.53 2.85 5.86
N GLU A 44 10.53 3.55 6.99
CA GLU A 44 11.01 3.01 8.27
C GLU A 44 10.18 1.81 8.71
N ALA A 45 8.86 1.91 8.62
CA ALA A 45 7.96 0.83 9.01
C ALA A 45 8.12 -0.39 8.09
N ALA A 46 8.38 -0.17 6.80
CA ALA A 46 8.64 -1.26 5.86
C ALA A 46 9.86 -2.07 6.30
N GLN A 47 10.91 -1.38 6.72
CA GLN A 47 12.11 -2.04 7.23
C GLN A 47 11.83 -2.82 8.52
N ARG A 48 11.16 -2.16 9.46
CA ARG A 48 10.95 -2.71 10.81
C ARG A 48 9.94 -3.86 10.81
N LEU A 49 8.85 -3.72 10.06
CA LEU A 49 7.72 -4.65 10.11
C LEU A 49 7.78 -5.72 9.03
N GLN A 50 8.48 -5.47 7.92
CA GLN A 50 8.56 -6.39 6.77
C GLN A 50 7.17 -6.91 6.36
N PRO A 51 6.23 -6.00 6.00
CA PRO A 51 4.88 -6.44 5.59
C PRO A 51 4.93 -7.19 4.27
N ASP A 52 3.88 -7.94 3.99
CA ASP A 52 3.72 -8.57 2.67
C ASP A 52 3.30 -7.55 1.63
N VAL A 53 2.43 -6.62 2.02
CA VAL A 53 1.85 -5.61 1.14
C VAL A 53 1.82 -4.27 1.86
N ILE A 54 2.12 -3.20 1.12
CA ILE A 54 1.93 -1.82 1.59
C ILE A 54 0.88 -1.18 0.71
N VAL A 55 -0.11 -0.53 1.34
CA VAL A 55 -1.07 0.33 0.66
C VAL A 55 -0.68 1.76 0.96
N ILE A 56 -0.28 2.53 -0.06
CA ILE A 56 0.30 3.86 0.12
C ILE A 56 -0.39 4.91 -0.73
N ASP A 57 -0.77 6.04 -0.11
CA ASP A 57 -1.24 7.21 -0.82
C ASP A 57 -0.04 8.01 -1.34
N LEU A 58 -0.20 8.64 -2.50
CA LEU A 58 0.85 9.48 -3.08
C LEU A 58 0.99 10.83 -2.37
N ASN A 59 -0.08 11.34 -1.78
CA ASN A 59 -0.08 12.65 -1.15
C ASN A 59 0.29 12.55 0.32
N LEU A 60 1.54 12.17 0.59
CA LEU A 60 2.05 12.08 1.94
C LEU A 60 3.00 13.23 2.24
N PRO A 61 3.00 13.73 3.49
CA PRO A 61 3.98 14.74 3.89
C PRO A 61 5.38 14.15 4.06
N HIS A 62 6.36 15.02 4.13
CA HIS A 62 7.80 14.75 4.25
C HIS A 62 8.33 14.06 2.98
N VAL A 63 8.47 12.74 2.98
CA VAL A 63 8.78 12.00 1.75
C VAL A 63 7.44 11.66 1.09
N ASN A 64 7.22 12.12 -0.16
CA ASN A 64 5.96 11.85 -0.85
C ASN A 64 5.82 10.36 -1.20
N GLY A 65 4.60 9.97 -1.57
CA GLY A 65 4.29 8.56 -1.81
C GLY A 65 5.06 7.92 -2.95
N LEU A 66 5.35 8.66 -4.03
CA LEU A 66 6.14 8.13 -5.14
C LEU A 66 7.58 7.83 -4.71
N GLU A 67 8.18 8.76 -3.96
CA GLU A 67 9.55 8.57 -3.48
C GLU A 67 9.63 7.44 -2.46
N ALA A 68 8.65 7.36 -1.56
CA ALA A 68 8.58 6.25 -0.61
C ALA A 68 8.44 4.91 -1.34
N CYS A 69 7.58 4.86 -2.37
CA CYS A 69 7.40 3.67 -3.20
C CYS A 69 8.72 3.24 -3.83
N ARG A 70 9.46 4.19 -4.42
CA ARG A 70 10.75 3.90 -5.03
C ARG A 70 11.74 3.33 -4.02
N GLN A 71 11.86 3.96 -2.86
CA GLN A 71 12.79 3.51 -1.82
C GLN A 71 12.45 2.11 -1.32
N ILE A 72 11.17 1.85 -1.09
CA ILE A 72 10.72 0.53 -0.62
C ILE A 72 10.96 -0.53 -1.68
N ALA A 73 10.59 -0.24 -2.92
CA ALA A 73 10.75 -1.20 -4.00
C ALA A 73 12.21 -1.57 -4.25
N GLU A 74 13.11 -0.59 -4.15
CA GLU A 74 14.55 -0.85 -4.31
C GLU A 74 15.15 -1.64 -3.15
N ALA A 75 14.79 -1.27 -1.92
CA ALA A 75 15.39 -1.85 -0.72
C ALA A 75 14.77 -3.21 -0.36
N TYR A 76 13.47 -3.39 -0.61
CA TYR A 76 12.72 -4.57 -0.18
C TYR A 76 11.85 -5.10 -1.32
N PRO A 77 12.46 -5.69 -2.36
CA PRO A 77 11.69 -6.10 -3.57
C PRO A 77 10.66 -7.19 -3.32
N ALA A 78 10.72 -7.88 -2.20
CA ALA A 78 9.69 -8.86 -1.84
C ALA A 78 8.39 -8.24 -1.36
N ILE A 79 8.43 -6.96 -0.93
CA ILE A 79 7.22 -6.27 -0.47
C ILE A 79 6.44 -5.78 -1.70
N LYS A 80 5.15 -6.11 -1.76
CA LYS A 80 4.28 -5.62 -2.83
C LYS A 80 3.76 -4.24 -2.43
N VAL A 81 3.90 -3.26 -3.32
CA VAL A 81 3.47 -1.88 -3.05
C VAL A 81 2.26 -1.57 -3.92
N ILE A 82 1.14 -1.25 -3.28
CA ILE A 82 -0.08 -0.80 -3.95
C ILE A 82 -0.21 0.69 -3.71
N VAL A 83 -0.18 1.47 -4.79
CA VAL A 83 -0.50 2.90 -4.72
C VAL A 83 -2.01 3.04 -4.73
N PHE A 84 -2.57 3.67 -3.70
CA PHE A 84 -4.00 3.85 -3.54
C PHE A 84 -4.28 5.33 -3.31
N THR A 85 -4.72 6.04 -4.36
CA THR A 85 -4.76 7.49 -4.37
C THR A 85 -5.99 8.01 -5.11
N ALA A 86 -6.34 9.27 -4.85
CA ALA A 86 -7.51 9.90 -5.47
C ALA A 86 -7.32 10.21 -6.97
N THR A 87 -6.08 10.33 -7.42
CA THR A 87 -5.84 10.61 -8.84
C THR A 87 -6.06 9.37 -9.70
N ASN A 88 -6.55 9.59 -10.93
CA ASN A 88 -6.63 8.53 -11.94
C ASN A 88 -5.85 8.93 -13.20
N ASP A 89 -4.93 9.88 -13.08
CA ASP A 89 -4.10 10.34 -14.18
C ASP A 89 -3.21 9.22 -14.69
N PRO A 90 -3.29 8.84 -15.97
CA PRO A 90 -2.45 7.76 -16.53
C PRO A 90 -0.96 8.03 -16.43
N ASP A 91 -0.53 9.28 -16.50
CA ASP A 91 0.90 9.62 -16.38
C ASP A 91 1.41 9.34 -14.97
N VAL A 92 0.62 9.64 -13.95
CA VAL A 92 0.96 9.36 -12.55
C VAL A 92 1.01 7.85 -12.32
N ARG A 93 0.03 7.14 -12.85
CA ARG A 93 -0.03 5.68 -12.77
C ARG A 93 1.21 5.04 -13.41
N ASP A 94 1.55 5.45 -14.64
CA ASP A 94 2.70 4.89 -15.35
C ASP A 94 3.99 5.16 -14.59
N ARG A 95 4.12 6.35 -14.00
CA ARG A 95 5.27 6.72 -13.21
C ARG A 95 5.39 5.86 -11.95
N ALA A 96 4.29 5.65 -11.25
CA ALA A 96 4.28 4.81 -10.05
C ALA A 96 4.72 3.38 -10.37
N LEU A 97 4.18 2.81 -11.45
CA LEU A 97 4.55 1.47 -11.87
C LEU A 97 6.02 1.39 -12.29
N ALA A 98 6.52 2.41 -12.99
CA ALA A 98 7.93 2.48 -13.39
C ALA A 98 8.87 2.57 -12.18
N LEU A 99 8.42 3.16 -11.08
CA LEU A 99 9.22 3.30 -9.86
C LEU A 99 9.15 2.04 -8.97
N GLY A 100 8.37 1.05 -9.36
CA GLY A 100 8.34 -0.22 -8.65
C GLY A 100 7.04 -0.60 -7.97
N ALA A 101 5.98 0.23 -8.13
CA ALA A 101 4.67 -0.14 -7.59
C ALA A 101 4.18 -1.43 -8.25
N SER A 102 3.62 -2.32 -7.44
CA SER A 102 3.06 -3.58 -7.93
C SER A 102 1.67 -3.40 -8.54
N ALA A 103 0.93 -2.39 -8.07
CA ALA A 103 -0.39 -2.05 -8.60
C ALA A 103 -0.72 -0.59 -8.28
N PHE A 104 -1.65 -0.04 -9.04
CA PHE A 104 -2.17 1.31 -8.86
C PHE A 104 -3.69 1.22 -8.81
N VAL A 105 -4.28 1.66 -7.72
CA VAL A 105 -5.74 1.64 -7.52
C VAL A 105 -6.21 3.06 -7.23
N SER A 106 -7.13 3.57 -8.05
CA SER A 106 -7.69 4.90 -7.84
C SER A 106 -8.84 4.84 -6.84
N LYS A 107 -8.83 5.76 -5.86
CA LYS A 107 -9.92 5.91 -4.89
C LYS A 107 -11.23 6.37 -5.55
N THR A 108 -11.13 6.96 -6.74
CA THR A 108 -12.28 7.50 -7.46
C THR A 108 -12.86 6.53 -8.49
N SER A 109 -12.21 5.42 -8.74
CA SER A 109 -12.69 4.42 -9.69
C SER A 109 -13.82 3.61 -9.06
N PRO A 110 -14.97 3.46 -9.73
CA PRO A 110 -16.05 2.63 -9.20
C PRO A 110 -15.68 1.14 -9.17
N ASP A 111 -14.66 0.74 -9.92
CA ASP A 111 -14.19 -0.64 -9.97
C ASP A 111 -13.02 -0.89 -9.02
N ALA A 112 -12.69 0.09 -8.18
CA ALA A 112 -11.57 -0.03 -7.25
C ALA A 112 -11.88 -1.12 -6.23
N ASP A 113 -11.17 -2.24 -6.34
CA ASP A 113 -11.27 -3.35 -5.40
C ASP A 113 -9.91 -3.57 -4.75
N LEU A 114 -9.68 -2.81 -3.69
CA LEU A 114 -8.40 -2.84 -3.00
C LEU A 114 -8.15 -4.20 -2.37
N LEU A 115 -9.16 -4.80 -1.75
CA LEU A 115 -9.01 -6.08 -1.07
C LEU A 115 -8.63 -7.19 -2.05
N SER A 116 -9.30 -7.26 -3.20
CA SER A 116 -8.97 -8.30 -4.18
C SER A 116 -7.59 -8.08 -4.77
N THR A 117 -7.16 -6.82 -4.94
CA THR A 117 -5.80 -6.52 -5.40
C THR A 117 -4.76 -6.99 -4.38
N VAL A 118 -4.98 -6.75 -3.09
CA VAL A 118 -4.09 -7.24 -2.04
C VAL A 118 -3.99 -8.76 -2.10
N LYS A 119 -5.11 -9.44 -2.17
CA LYS A 119 -5.13 -10.90 -2.20
C LYS A 119 -4.41 -11.47 -3.44
N ARG A 120 -4.64 -10.86 -4.59
CA ARG A 120 -4.03 -11.28 -5.84
C ARG A 120 -2.51 -11.13 -5.79
N LEU A 121 -2.01 -9.99 -5.31
CA LEU A 121 -0.57 -9.75 -5.22
C LEU A 121 0.08 -10.64 -4.18
N TRP A 122 -0.58 -10.86 -3.05
CA TRP A 122 -0.05 -11.73 -2.00
C TRP A 122 0.09 -13.18 -2.47
N ALA A 123 -0.86 -13.65 -3.27
CA ALA A 123 -0.83 -15.00 -3.81
C ALA A 123 0.17 -15.18 -4.94
N SER A 124 0.68 -14.08 -5.52
CA SER A 124 1.65 -14.14 -6.62
C SER A 124 3.04 -14.47 -6.12
N PRO A 125 3.76 -15.36 -6.81
CA PRO A 125 5.15 -15.65 -6.45
C PRO A 125 6.09 -14.48 -6.71
#